data_5c4fcc8ae4239972750136d3597ec995
#
_entry.id   5c4fcc8ae4239972750136d3597ec995
#
_cell.length_a   1.000
_cell.length_b   1.000
_cell.length_c   1.000
_cell.angle_alpha   90.00
_cell.angle_beta   90.00
_cell.angle_gamma   90.00
#
_symmetry.space_group_name_H-M   'P 1'
#
loop_
_entity.id
_entity.type
_entity.pdbx_description
1 polymer ?
#
loop_
_entity_poly.entity_id
_entity_poly.type
_entity_poly.pdbx_seq_one_letter_code
_entity_poly.pdbx_strand_id
1 'polypeptide(L)'
;LDGRAVINCNHPTHGHSDNPYQGIRLTSSYWHFYHVDVTNASDNGLLIERNKPTGGTQQDIINRTQDAHDNIIEDCKFYKNGDTGIQIKNLGAYNYILNCDAYENKDEGDGDADGFAPKISVGTGNYFYGCRAYNNSDDGYDVFFKKDGGFKDNVTIVFENCLAYENALINGVVTKGNGNGFKCGSNQGAMNVVLNRCVAVNNVNKGFDQNHNTGDIIMNNCTGY
;
A
#
# COMPACT_ATOMS: atom_id res chain seq x y z
N LEU A 1 -12.61 1.23 25.79
CA LEU A 1 -12.30 2.00 24.57
C LEU A 1 -10.83 2.41 24.67
N ASP A 2 -10.03 2.03 23.72
CA ASP A 2 -8.59 2.32 23.66
C ASP A 2 -8.25 3.75 23.22
N GLY A 3 -9.28 4.60 23.07
CA GLY A 3 -9.13 6.01 22.67
C GLY A 3 -8.94 6.22 21.17
N ARG A 4 -9.10 5.18 20.32
CA ARG A 4 -8.93 5.30 18.86
C ARG A 4 -10.13 5.99 18.21
N ALA A 5 -9.86 6.88 17.26
CA ALA A 5 -10.88 7.44 16.39
C ALA A 5 -11.17 6.48 15.24
N VAL A 6 -12.43 6.22 14.92
CA VAL A 6 -12.82 5.36 13.81
C VAL A 6 -13.56 6.17 12.75
N ILE A 7 -13.01 6.19 11.54
CA ILE A 7 -13.66 6.70 10.34
C ILE A 7 -14.31 5.49 9.64
N ASN A 8 -15.60 5.32 9.86
CA ASN A 8 -16.39 4.31 9.17
C ASN A 8 -17.11 4.94 7.98
N CYS A 9 -16.66 4.60 6.78
CA CYS A 9 -17.18 5.20 5.54
C CYS A 9 -18.57 4.65 5.17
N ASN A 10 -18.95 3.51 5.75
CA ASN A 10 -20.25 2.86 5.56
C ASN A 10 -20.67 2.68 4.08
N HIS A 11 -19.70 2.42 3.21
CA HIS A 11 -19.95 2.10 1.82
C HIS A 11 -20.01 0.58 1.62
N PRO A 12 -21.20 0.00 1.44
CA PRO A 12 -21.37 -1.46 1.35
C PRO A 12 -20.94 -2.05 0.00
N THR A 13 -20.70 -1.23 -1.01
CA THR A 13 -20.31 -1.70 -2.34
C THR A 13 -18.80 -1.60 -2.50
N HIS A 14 -18.14 -2.74 -2.45
CA HIS A 14 -16.76 -2.89 -2.86
C HIS A 14 -16.68 -2.69 -4.36
N GLY A 15 -16.09 -1.63 -4.82
CA GLY A 15 -16.02 -1.30 -6.23
C GLY A 15 -14.68 -0.72 -6.62
N HIS A 16 -14.00 -1.46 -7.44
CA HIS A 16 -12.84 -1.04 -8.20
C HIS A 16 -13.14 0.16 -9.10
N SER A 17 -12.19 1.07 -9.25
CA SER A 17 -12.01 2.14 -10.26
C SER A 17 -13.15 3.10 -10.61
N ASP A 18 -14.38 2.66 -10.59
CA ASP A 18 -15.53 3.50 -10.99
C ASP A 18 -16.22 4.18 -9.80
N ASN A 19 -15.76 3.90 -8.59
CA ASN A 19 -16.33 4.41 -7.36
C ASN A 19 -15.22 4.94 -6.44
N PRO A 20 -14.70 6.16 -6.67
CA PRO A 20 -13.47 6.69 -6.09
C PRO A 20 -13.64 7.20 -4.65
N TYR A 21 -14.38 6.49 -3.82
CA TYR A 21 -14.60 6.90 -2.43
C TYR A 21 -13.57 6.26 -1.51
N GLN A 22 -12.35 6.82 -1.52
CA GLN A 22 -11.35 6.52 -0.51
C GLN A 22 -11.86 6.93 0.88
N GLY A 23 -11.44 6.24 1.91
CA GLY A 23 -11.72 6.66 3.28
C GLY A 23 -11.08 8.01 3.59
N ILE A 24 -9.79 8.11 3.26
CA ILE A 24 -9.03 9.37 3.31
C ILE A 24 -8.25 9.50 2.01
N ARG A 25 -8.29 10.68 1.39
CA ARG A 25 -7.38 11.06 0.30
C ARG A 25 -6.46 12.17 0.76
N LEU A 26 -5.18 11.86 0.93
CA LEU A 26 -4.16 12.78 1.41
C LEU A 26 -3.31 13.28 0.24
N THR A 27 -3.47 14.55 -0.09
CA THR A 27 -2.70 15.21 -1.17
C THR A 27 -1.75 16.29 -0.66
N SER A 28 -1.67 16.46 0.64
CA SER A 28 -0.83 17.46 1.31
C SER A 28 0.34 16.80 2.03
N SER A 29 1.25 17.60 2.57
CA SER A 29 2.45 17.15 3.27
C SER A 29 2.43 17.53 4.74
N TYR A 30 3.30 16.90 5.53
CA TYR A 30 3.52 17.18 6.96
C TYR A 30 2.31 16.92 7.87
N TRP A 31 1.44 15.96 7.49
CA TRP A 31 0.37 15.47 8.35
C TRP A 31 0.87 14.34 9.25
N HIS A 32 0.35 14.30 10.47
CA HIS A 32 0.51 13.17 11.38
C HIS A 32 -0.87 12.61 11.75
N PHE A 33 -1.16 11.40 11.29
CA PHE A 33 -2.32 10.62 11.70
C PHE A 33 -1.88 9.66 12.79
N TYR A 34 -2.50 9.74 13.95
CA TYR A 34 -2.18 8.89 15.10
C TYR A 34 -3.46 8.33 15.72
N HIS A 35 -3.50 7.02 15.96
CA HIS A 35 -4.67 6.32 16.51
C HIS A 35 -5.97 6.53 15.70
N VAL A 36 -5.90 6.55 14.40
CA VAL A 36 -7.06 6.67 13.50
C VAL A 36 -7.27 5.37 12.75
N ASP A 37 -8.44 4.77 12.88
CA ASP A 37 -8.83 3.59 12.13
C ASP A 37 -9.75 4.00 10.97
N VAL A 38 -9.54 3.40 9.79
CA VAL A 38 -10.36 3.65 8.60
C VAL A 38 -10.94 2.33 8.09
N THR A 39 -12.24 2.29 7.93
CA THR A 39 -12.94 1.06 7.54
C THR A 39 -14.13 1.29 6.63
N ASN A 40 -14.48 0.28 5.85
CA ASN A 40 -15.64 0.26 4.96
C ASN A 40 -15.64 1.40 3.92
N ALA A 41 -14.47 1.83 3.44
CA ALA A 41 -14.38 2.62 2.23
C ALA A 41 -14.68 1.74 1.01
N SER A 42 -15.28 2.30 -0.05
CA SER A 42 -15.55 1.53 -1.27
C SER A 42 -14.32 1.34 -2.17
N ASP A 43 -13.28 2.07 -1.91
CA ASP A 43 -11.96 2.04 -2.56
C ASP A 43 -10.89 1.95 -1.44
N ASN A 44 -9.72 2.53 -1.59
CA ASN A 44 -8.65 2.51 -0.59
C ASN A 44 -9.07 3.07 0.77
N GLY A 45 -8.58 2.50 1.84
CA GLY A 45 -8.73 3.09 3.17
C GLY A 45 -8.04 4.45 3.26
N LEU A 46 -6.78 4.52 2.87
CA LEU A 46 -6.02 5.76 2.73
C LEU A 46 -5.28 5.78 1.38
N LEU A 47 -5.48 6.83 0.62
CA LEU A 47 -4.73 7.12 -0.59
C LEU A 47 -3.83 8.33 -0.38
N ILE A 48 -2.51 8.17 -0.54
CA ILE A 48 -1.52 9.25 -0.51
C ILE A 48 -1.01 9.48 -1.93
N GLU A 49 -1.25 10.65 -2.50
CA GLU A 49 -0.82 10.98 -3.86
C GLU A 49 -0.66 12.48 -4.07
N ARG A 50 0.23 12.90 -4.99
CA ARG A 50 0.24 14.28 -5.43
C ARG A 50 -1.07 14.62 -6.12
N ASN A 51 -1.56 15.81 -5.87
CA ASN A 51 -2.83 16.26 -6.42
C ASN A 51 -2.73 16.46 -7.95
N LYS A 52 -3.70 15.94 -8.68
CA LYS A 52 -3.92 16.24 -10.08
C LYS A 52 -5.07 17.24 -10.19
N PRO A 53 -4.84 18.47 -10.64
CA PRO A 53 -5.92 19.43 -10.82
C PRO A 53 -6.98 18.92 -11.81
N THR A 54 -8.22 19.33 -11.66
CA THR A 54 -9.28 19.02 -12.62
C THR A 54 -8.86 19.48 -14.03
N GLY A 55 -8.88 18.57 -15.00
CA GLY A 55 -8.38 18.85 -16.34
C GLY A 55 -6.85 18.92 -16.47
N GLY A 56 -6.13 18.69 -15.36
CA GLY A 56 -4.66 18.72 -15.33
C GLY A 56 -4.02 17.55 -16.08
N THR A 57 -2.75 17.72 -16.42
CA THR A 57 -1.90 16.77 -17.12
C THR A 57 -1.03 15.96 -16.15
N GLN A 58 -0.33 14.97 -16.66
CA GLN A 58 0.72 14.26 -15.93
C GLN A 58 1.84 15.21 -15.45
N GLN A 59 2.18 16.22 -16.28
CA GLN A 59 3.19 17.21 -15.92
C GLN A 59 2.78 18.05 -14.71
N ASP A 60 1.49 18.28 -14.51
CA ASP A 60 1.00 19.02 -13.33
C ASP A 60 1.24 18.21 -12.04
N ILE A 61 1.10 16.89 -12.07
CA ILE A 61 1.48 16.03 -10.95
C ILE A 61 2.98 16.11 -10.67
N ILE A 62 3.81 16.05 -11.71
CA ILE A 62 5.29 16.13 -11.58
C ILE A 62 5.70 17.46 -10.93
N ASN A 63 5.06 18.55 -11.32
CA ASN A 63 5.41 19.90 -10.85
C ASN A 63 5.01 20.16 -9.39
N ARG A 64 4.12 19.35 -8.81
CA ARG A 64 3.66 19.50 -7.41
C ARG A 64 4.62 18.86 -6.41
N THR A 65 5.84 19.35 -6.36
CA THR A 65 6.92 18.78 -5.53
C THR A 65 6.67 18.94 -4.02
N GLN A 66 5.74 19.80 -3.62
CA GLN A 66 5.39 20.05 -2.22
C GLN A 66 4.16 19.25 -1.74
N ASP A 67 3.60 18.40 -2.62
CA ASP A 67 2.42 17.60 -2.30
C ASP A 67 2.81 16.17 -1.87
N ALA A 68 2.02 15.61 -0.94
CA ALA A 68 2.03 14.19 -0.55
C ALA A 68 3.40 13.64 -0.12
N HIS A 69 4.14 14.40 0.67
CA HIS A 69 5.43 13.97 1.22
C HIS A 69 5.55 14.27 2.72
N ASP A 70 6.49 13.60 3.38
CA ASP A 70 6.81 13.77 4.80
C ASP A 70 5.57 13.70 5.73
N ASN A 71 4.62 12.82 5.37
CA ASN A 71 3.50 12.50 6.24
C ASN A 71 3.87 11.32 7.16
N ILE A 72 3.31 11.32 8.36
CA ILE A 72 3.44 10.23 9.33
C ILE A 72 2.07 9.61 9.57
N ILE A 73 1.96 8.32 9.34
CA ILE A 73 0.78 7.51 9.65
C ILE A 73 1.22 6.51 10.70
N GLU A 74 0.75 6.68 11.93
CA GLU A 74 1.28 5.94 13.07
C GLU A 74 0.16 5.30 13.89
N ASP A 75 0.35 4.01 14.22
CA ASP A 75 -0.57 3.22 15.03
C ASP A 75 -2.04 3.34 14.57
N CYS A 76 -2.23 3.20 13.24
CA CYS A 76 -3.53 3.26 12.58
C CYS A 76 -3.93 1.89 12.04
N LYS A 77 -5.24 1.67 11.82
CA LYS A 77 -5.74 0.44 11.20
C LYS A 77 -6.58 0.76 9.96
N PHE A 78 -6.35 0.00 8.89
CA PHE A 78 -7.04 0.13 7.62
C PHE A 78 -7.63 -1.22 7.24
N TYR A 79 -8.94 -1.39 7.41
CA TYR A 79 -9.54 -2.72 7.28
C TYR A 79 -10.94 -2.71 6.66
N LYS A 80 -11.26 -3.81 5.97
CA LYS A 80 -12.55 -4.00 5.28
C LYS A 80 -12.85 -2.90 4.27
N ASN A 81 -11.83 -2.40 3.60
CA ASN A 81 -11.98 -1.46 2.50
C ASN A 81 -12.11 -2.21 1.18
N GLY A 82 -12.71 -1.58 0.19
CA GLY A 82 -13.02 -2.16 -1.11
C GLY A 82 -11.85 -2.24 -2.09
N ASP A 83 -10.71 -1.72 -1.69
CA ASP A 83 -9.40 -1.84 -2.36
C ASP A 83 -8.33 -1.87 -1.24
N THR A 84 -7.13 -1.43 -1.51
CA THR A 84 -5.97 -1.48 -0.63
C THR A 84 -6.16 -0.72 0.70
N GLY A 85 -5.59 -1.22 1.79
CA GLY A 85 -5.58 -0.53 3.07
C GLY A 85 -4.93 0.85 2.99
N ILE A 86 -3.64 0.92 2.62
CA ILE A 86 -2.92 2.17 2.30
C ILE A 86 -2.28 2.07 0.92
N GLN A 87 -2.67 2.92 -0.01
CA GLN A 87 -2.00 3.07 -1.30
C GLN A 87 -1.22 4.39 -1.35
N ILE A 88 0.03 4.33 -1.84
CA ILE A 88 0.87 5.51 -2.14
C ILE A 88 1.20 5.47 -3.63
N LYS A 89 0.78 6.49 -4.39
CA LYS A 89 1.01 6.58 -5.83
C LYS A 89 1.28 8.01 -6.29
N ASN A 90 1.36 8.24 -7.58
CA ASN A 90 1.49 9.57 -8.20
C ASN A 90 2.55 10.44 -7.49
N LEU A 91 3.77 9.92 -7.35
CA LEU A 91 4.93 10.58 -6.75
C LEU A 91 4.78 10.94 -5.26
N GLY A 92 3.83 10.35 -4.52
CA GLY A 92 3.84 10.39 -3.07
C GLY A 92 5.18 9.82 -2.55
N ALA A 93 5.91 10.58 -1.73
CA ALA A 93 7.30 10.30 -1.40
C ALA A 93 7.64 10.62 0.06
N TYR A 94 8.67 9.97 0.61
CA TYR A 94 9.17 10.24 1.97
C TYR A 94 8.11 10.18 3.06
N ASN A 95 7.06 9.35 2.89
CA ASN A 95 6.05 9.13 3.92
C ASN A 95 6.49 8.00 4.86
N TYR A 96 6.12 8.12 6.13
CA TYR A 96 6.45 7.18 7.20
C TYR A 96 5.18 6.48 7.67
N ILE A 97 5.12 5.17 7.48
CA ILE A 97 4.00 4.32 7.91
C ILE A 97 4.51 3.45 9.06
N LEU A 98 4.07 3.76 10.28
CA LEU A 98 4.66 3.24 11.50
C LEU A 98 3.64 2.45 12.32
N ASN A 99 3.95 1.19 12.62
CA ASN A 99 3.15 0.33 13.50
C ASN A 99 1.66 0.23 13.10
N CYS A 100 1.37 0.27 11.80
CA CYS A 100 0.02 0.21 11.26
C CYS A 100 -0.39 -1.22 10.92
N ASP A 101 -1.70 -1.48 10.98
CA ASP A 101 -2.31 -2.72 10.52
C ASP A 101 -3.16 -2.50 9.26
N ALA A 102 -3.05 -3.38 8.28
CA ALA A 102 -3.93 -3.40 7.11
C ALA A 102 -4.45 -4.82 6.88
N TYR A 103 -5.76 -5.02 7.02
CA TYR A 103 -6.33 -6.36 7.01
C TYR A 103 -7.77 -6.43 6.51
N GLU A 104 -8.14 -7.61 6.01
CA GLU A 104 -9.47 -7.89 5.48
C GLU A 104 -9.91 -6.90 4.39
N ASN A 105 -8.97 -6.25 3.70
CA ASN A 105 -9.27 -5.42 2.55
C ASN A 105 -9.57 -6.33 1.35
N LYS A 106 -10.63 -6.00 0.59
CA LYS A 106 -11.15 -6.90 -0.44
C LYS A 106 -11.85 -6.13 -1.54
N ASP A 107 -11.34 -6.22 -2.77
CA ASP A 107 -12.03 -5.78 -3.97
C ASP A 107 -12.94 -6.89 -4.54
N GLU A 108 -13.80 -6.51 -5.49
CA GLU A 108 -14.74 -7.45 -6.12
C GLU A 108 -14.03 -8.57 -6.90
N GLY A 109 -12.88 -8.23 -7.52
CA GLY A 109 -12.06 -9.14 -8.33
C GLY A 109 -11.07 -9.98 -7.54
N ASP A 110 -10.84 -9.66 -6.28
CA ASP A 110 -9.82 -10.20 -5.37
C ASP A 110 -8.36 -9.89 -5.75
N GLY A 111 -8.08 -9.16 -6.81
CA GLY A 111 -6.75 -9.05 -7.40
C GLY A 111 -6.07 -7.69 -7.25
N ASP A 112 -6.65 -6.77 -6.50
CA ASP A 112 -6.12 -5.41 -6.35
C ASP A 112 -6.04 -4.93 -4.88
N ALA A 113 -6.80 -5.55 -3.96
CA ALA A 113 -6.87 -5.12 -2.57
C ALA A 113 -5.74 -5.72 -1.72
N ASP A 114 -4.68 -4.95 -1.58
CA ASP A 114 -3.51 -5.24 -0.77
C ASP A 114 -3.62 -4.70 0.66
N GLY A 115 -2.67 -5.08 1.51
CA GLY A 115 -2.50 -4.40 2.79
C GLY A 115 -1.90 -3.01 2.60
N PHE A 116 -0.68 -2.95 2.11
CA PHE A 116 0.07 -1.72 1.86
C PHE A 116 0.63 -1.73 0.43
N ALA A 117 0.31 -0.71 -0.35
CA ALA A 117 0.70 -0.66 -1.75
C ALA A 117 1.37 0.66 -2.15
N PRO A 118 2.68 0.81 -1.89
CA PRO A 118 3.48 1.85 -2.53
C PRO A 118 3.75 1.44 -3.99
N LYS A 119 2.76 1.65 -4.87
CA LYS A 119 2.75 1.06 -6.22
C LYS A 119 2.44 2.05 -7.34
N ILE A 120 2.46 1.55 -8.58
CA ILE A 120 2.21 2.27 -9.83
C ILE A 120 3.31 3.32 -10.04
N SER A 121 3.08 4.59 -9.89
CA SER A 121 4.02 5.67 -10.07
C SER A 121 4.41 6.31 -8.72
N VAL A 122 4.74 5.49 -7.74
CA VAL A 122 5.12 5.95 -6.40
C VAL A 122 6.44 6.77 -6.43
N GLY A 123 6.58 7.70 -5.49
CA GLY A 123 7.84 8.43 -5.25
C GLY A 123 8.78 7.67 -4.32
N THR A 124 10.03 8.10 -4.26
CA THR A 124 11.08 7.47 -3.45
C THR A 124 10.96 7.78 -1.96
N GLY A 125 11.61 6.97 -1.13
CA GLY A 125 11.85 7.24 0.29
C GLY A 125 10.66 6.95 1.21
N ASN A 126 9.61 6.28 0.72
CA ASN A 126 8.54 5.82 1.59
C ASN A 126 9.06 4.69 2.49
N TYR A 127 8.78 4.79 3.79
CA TYR A 127 9.32 3.91 4.82
C TYR A 127 8.21 3.30 5.66
N PHE A 128 8.23 1.98 5.75
CA PHE A 128 7.27 1.19 6.52
C PHE A 128 8.01 0.50 7.68
N TYR A 129 7.58 0.73 8.92
CA TYR A 129 8.18 0.15 10.10
C TYR A 129 7.14 -0.50 11.01
N GLY A 130 7.39 -1.75 11.39
CA GLY A 130 6.54 -2.46 12.36
C GLY A 130 5.11 -2.72 11.89
N CYS A 131 4.85 -2.60 10.58
CA CYS A 131 3.52 -2.77 10.02
C CYS A 131 3.14 -4.24 9.84
N ARG A 132 1.83 -4.53 9.90
CA ARG A 132 1.28 -5.87 9.71
C ARG A 132 0.21 -5.87 8.61
N ALA A 133 0.39 -6.73 7.61
CA ALA A 133 -0.55 -6.93 6.51
C ALA A 133 -1.07 -8.36 6.53
N TYR A 134 -2.37 -8.56 6.69
CA TYR A 134 -2.93 -9.90 6.82
C TYR A 134 -4.38 -10.04 6.36
N ASN A 135 -4.72 -11.20 5.87
CA ASN A 135 -6.06 -11.53 5.39
C ASN A 135 -6.60 -10.51 4.36
N ASN A 136 -5.74 -9.92 3.53
CA ASN A 136 -6.17 -9.12 2.40
C ASN A 136 -6.46 -10.02 1.20
N SER A 137 -7.31 -9.57 0.26
CA SER A 137 -7.70 -10.45 -0.85
C SER A 137 -6.61 -10.65 -1.90
N ASP A 138 -5.62 -9.78 -1.98
CA ASP A 138 -4.46 -9.94 -2.86
C ASP A 138 -3.17 -10.05 -2.03
N ASP A 139 -2.23 -9.14 -2.14
CA ASP A 139 -0.91 -9.22 -1.52
C ASP A 139 -0.88 -8.52 -0.13
N GLY A 140 0.08 -8.87 0.71
CA GLY A 140 0.32 -8.15 1.96
C GLY A 140 0.93 -6.77 1.68
N TYR A 141 2.02 -6.76 0.94
CA TYR A 141 2.72 -5.56 0.47
C TYR A 141 2.92 -5.66 -1.03
N ASP A 142 2.41 -4.68 -1.79
CA ASP A 142 2.56 -4.64 -3.25
C ASP A 142 3.36 -3.40 -3.69
N VAL A 143 4.54 -3.65 -4.26
CA VAL A 143 5.42 -2.63 -4.85
C VAL A 143 5.37 -2.71 -6.39
N PHE A 144 4.21 -2.99 -6.95
CA PHE A 144 4.03 -3.06 -8.39
C PHE A 144 4.31 -1.70 -9.04
N PHE A 145 5.48 -1.58 -9.65
CA PHE A 145 5.89 -0.36 -10.32
C PHE A 145 5.44 -0.35 -11.78
N LYS A 146 4.93 0.78 -12.21
CA LYS A 146 4.52 1.02 -13.60
C LYS A 146 5.09 2.34 -14.07
N LYS A 147 5.93 2.28 -15.09
CA LYS A 147 6.57 3.46 -15.69
C LYS A 147 5.61 4.15 -16.63
N ASP A 148 4.75 5.00 -16.10
CA ASP A 148 3.81 5.80 -16.87
C ASP A 148 4.21 7.28 -16.90
N GLY A 149 4.14 7.92 -18.05
CA GLY A 149 4.08 9.38 -18.15
C GLY A 149 5.28 10.17 -17.62
N GLY A 150 6.49 9.63 -17.66
CA GLY A 150 7.69 10.35 -17.25
C GLY A 150 8.07 10.21 -15.77
N PHE A 151 7.49 9.26 -15.06
CA PHE A 151 7.94 8.89 -13.73
C PHE A 151 9.32 8.21 -13.77
N LYS A 152 10.12 8.41 -12.72
CA LYS A 152 11.50 7.94 -12.68
C LYS A 152 11.57 6.48 -12.26
N ASP A 153 12.47 5.73 -12.90
CA ASP A 153 12.98 4.45 -12.38
C ASP A 153 13.82 4.66 -11.11
N ASN A 154 14.13 3.57 -10.44
CA ASN A 154 15.05 3.50 -9.30
C ASN A 154 14.58 4.29 -8.07
N VAL A 155 13.29 4.40 -7.85
CA VAL A 155 12.77 4.84 -6.56
C VAL A 155 13.03 3.75 -5.53
N THR A 156 13.27 4.14 -4.28
CA THR A 156 13.56 3.19 -3.20
C THR A 156 12.43 3.18 -2.18
N ILE A 157 11.94 1.98 -1.86
CA ILE A 157 10.98 1.72 -0.79
C ILE A 157 11.65 0.85 0.28
N VAL A 158 11.40 1.16 1.55
CA VAL A 158 12.00 0.44 2.67
C VAL A 158 10.91 -0.16 3.55
N PHE A 159 11.04 -1.45 3.84
CA PHE A 159 10.24 -2.18 4.83
C PHE A 159 11.16 -2.67 5.94
N GLU A 160 10.83 -2.38 7.19
CA GLU A 160 11.61 -2.79 8.34
C GLU A 160 10.73 -3.32 9.48
N ASN A 161 11.07 -4.47 10.02
CA ASN A 161 10.29 -5.15 11.05
C ASN A 161 8.81 -5.38 10.66
N CYS A 162 8.52 -5.54 9.36
CA CYS A 162 7.17 -5.73 8.87
C CYS A 162 6.78 -7.21 8.80
N LEU A 163 5.49 -7.49 8.97
CA LEU A 163 4.91 -8.82 8.95
C LEU A 163 3.82 -8.91 7.89
N ALA A 164 3.87 -9.98 7.07
CA ALA A 164 2.81 -10.35 6.13
C ALA A 164 2.35 -11.78 6.41
N TYR A 165 1.07 -12.00 6.67
CA TYR A 165 0.56 -13.35 6.89
C TYR A 165 -0.86 -13.56 6.42
N GLU A 166 -1.13 -14.79 5.97
CA GLU A 166 -2.48 -15.21 5.54
C GLU A 166 -3.10 -14.29 4.48
N ASN A 167 -2.31 -13.64 3.62
CA ASN A 167 -2.85 -12.87 2.51
C ASN A 167 -3.36 -13.80 1.39
N ALA A 168 -4.36 -13.37 0.66
CA ALA A 168 -5.27 -14.14 -0.18
C ALA A 168 -6.07 -15.23 0.57
N LEU A 169 -6.22 -15.06 1.90
CA LEU A 169 -7.02 -15.94 2.76
C LEU A 169 -7.95 -15.10 3.64
N ILE A 170 -9.22 -15.01 3.29
CA ILE A 170 -10.23 -14.26 4.05
C ILE A 170 -11.23 -15.23 4.67
N ASN A 171 -11.39 -15.17 5.99
CA ASN A 171 -12.28 -16.07 6.74
C ASN A 171 -12.05 -17.57 6.43
N GLY A 172 -10.80 -17.96 6.21
CA GLY A 172 -10.45 -19.34 5.86
C GLY A 172 -10.74 -19.73 4.40
N VAL A 173 -11.14 -18.78 3.55
CA VAL A 173 -11.40 -19.01 2.12
C VAL A 173 -10.31 -18.36 1.30
N VAL A 174 -9.69 -19.16 0.42
CA VAL A 174 -8.69 -18.68 -0.54
C VAL A 174 -9.38 -17.81 -1.59
N THR A 175 -8.85 -16.61 -1.82
CA THR A 175 -9.31 -15.65 -2.81
C THR A 175 -8.68 -15.93 -4.18
N LYS A 176 -8.96 -15.09 -5.18
CA LYS A 176 -8.36 -15.19 -6.52
C LYS A 176 -7.10 -14.33 -6.66
N GLY A 177 -6.74 -13.59 -5.64
CA GLY A 177 -5.57 -12.71 -5.64
C GLY A 177 -4.23 -13.45 -5.73
N ASN A 178 -3.16 -12.70 -5.84
CA ASN A 178 -1.81 -13.29 -5.96
C ASN A 178 -1.35 -13.98 -4.69
N GLY A 179 -1.68 -13.44 -3.53
CA GLY A 179 -1.41 -14.05 -2.24
C GLY A 179 0.06 -14.06 -1.82
N ASN A 180 0.83 -13.05 -2.24
CA ASN A 180 2.19 -12.92 -1.77
C ASN A 180 2.26 -12.15 -0.44
N GLY A 181 3.26 -12.44 0.36
CA GLY A 181 3.56 -11.61 1.53
C GLY A 181 4.10 -10.24 1.11
N PHE A 182 5.21 -10.25 0.37
CA PHE A 182 5.86 -9.07 -0.20
C PHE A 182 6.09 -9.26 -1.69
N LYS A 183 5.37 -8.51 -2.52
CA LYS A 183 5.55 -8.45 -3.97
C LYS A 183 6.42 -7.25 -4.31
N CYS A 184 7.66 -7.50 -4.74
CA CYS A 184 8.75 -6.53 -4.79
C CYS A 184 8.99 -6.02 -6.22
N GLY A 185 7.98 -5.49 -6.89
CA GLY A 185 8.14 -4.83 -8.18
C GLY A 185 7.29 -5.38 -9.32
N SER A 186 7.70 -5.10 -10.54
CA SER A 186 7.07 -5.56 -11.77
C SER A 186 8.07 -5.57 -12.94
N ASN A 187 7.67 -6.13 -14.07
CA ASN A 187 8.45 -6.08 -15.32
C ASN A 187 8.32 -4.74 -16.09
N GLN A 188 7.67 -3.73 -15.51
CA GLN A 188 7.39 -2.45 -16.18
C GLN A 188 8.34 -1.31 -15.79
N GLY A 189 9.32 -1.60 -14.93
CA GLY A 189 10.34 -0.64 -14.52
C GLY A 189 11.20 -1.17 -13.37
N ALA A 190 12.27 -0.46 -13.04
CA ALA A 190 13.16 -0.79 -11.95
C ALA A 190 12.70 -0.12 -10.64
N MET A 191 12.52 -0.93 -9.60
CA MET A 191 12.20 -0.48 -8.25
C MET A 191 13.27 -1.01 -7.29
N ASN A 192 13.82 -0.17 -6.43
CA ASN A 192 14.71 -0.62 -5.37
C ASN A 192 13.88 -0.89 -4.12
N VAL A 193 13.98 -2.09 -3.60
CA VAL A 193 13.23 -2.53 -2.42
C VAL A 193 14.21 -3.02 -1.36
N VAL A 194 14.14 -2.45 -0.17
CA VAL A 194 14.94 -2.87 0.97
C VAL A 194 14.04 -3.47 2.03
N LEU A 195 14.31 -4.72 2.40
CA LEU A 195 13.58 -5.44 3.44
C LEU A 195 14.54 -5.79 4.58
N ASN A 196 14.30 -5.24 5.75
CA ASN A 196 15.10 -5.48 6.95
C ASN A 196 14.25 -6.17 8.02
N ARG A 197 14.62 -7.37 8.46
CA ARG A 197 13.93 -8.12 9.51
C ARG A 197 12.42 -8.29 9.27
N CYS A 198 12.05 -8.48 7.99
CA CYS A 198 10.66 -8.75 7.60
C CYS A 198 10.33 -10.23 7.68
N VAL A 199 9.09 -10.54 7.99
CA VAL A 199 8.59 -11.91 8.12
C VAL A 199 7.36 -12.10 7.23
N ALA A 200 7.35 -13.19 6.46
CA ALA A 200 6.21 -13.59 5.62
C ALA A 200 5.80 -15.02 5.95
N VAL A 201 4.57 -15.22 6.43
CA VAL A 201 4.12 -16.51 6.99
C VAL A 201 2.75 -16.89 6.46
N ASN A 202 2.58 -18.15 6.02
CA ASN A 202 1.27 -18.69 5.63
C ASN A 202 0.51 -17.85 4.58
N ASN A 203 1.20 -17.05 3.77
CA ASN A 203 0.57 -16.42 2.63
C ASN A 203 0.25 -17.50 1.57
N VAL A 204 -0.84 -17.34 0.84
CA VAL A 204 -1.33 -18.40 -0.07
C VAL A 204 -0.32 -18.77 -1.14
N ASN A 205 0.54 -17.82 -1.55
CA ASN A 205 1.56 -18.06 -2.57
C ASN A 205 2.97 -17.85 -1.98
N LYS A 206 3.68 -16.82 -2.36
CA LYS A 206 5.08 -16.61 -2.00
C LYS A 206 5.23 -15.73 -0.76
N GLY A 207 6.18 -16.02 0.10
CA GLY A 207 6.53 -15.10 1.17
C GLY A 207 7.12 -13.80 0.61
N PHE A 208 8.09 -13.94 -0.32
CA PHE A 208 8.73 -12.82 -1.01
C PHE A 208 8.75 -13.11 -2.51
N ASP A 209 8.22 -12.22 -3.32
CA ASP A 209 8.18 -12.35 -4.79
C ASP A 209 8.92 -11.18 -5.45
N GLN A 210 9.95 -11.50 -6.22
CA GLN A 210 10.70 -10.53 -7.03
C GLN A 210 9.81 -9.92 -8.14
N ASN A 211 8.80 -10.64 -8.61
CA ASN A 211 7.82 -10.24 -9.61
C ASN A 211 8.42 -9.54 -10.84
N HIS A 212 9.48 -10.15 -11.41
CA HIS A 212 10.21 -9.64 -12.58
C HIS A 212 10.82 -8.23 -12.44
N ASN A 213 10.99 -7.74 -11.21
CA ASN A 213 11.65 -6.47 -10.95
C ASN A 213 13.09 -6.48 -11.50
N THR A 214 13.49 -5.41 -12.17
CA THR A 214 14.85 -5.23 -12.71
C THR A 214 15.72 -4.30 -11.87
N GLY A 215 15.18 -3.76 -10.77
CA GLY A 215 15.92 -2.98 -9.77
C GLY A 215 16.50 -3.85 -8.66
N ASP A 216 17.15 -3.23 -7.70
CA ASP A 216 17.80 -3.90 -6.59
C ASP A 216 16.79 -4.33 -5.50
N ILE A 217 16.85 -5.59 -5.08
CA ILE A 217 16.12 -6.10 -3.93
C ILE A 217 17.15 -6.54 -2.88
N ILE A 218 17.17 -5.82 -1.76
CA ILE A 218 18.08 -6.09 -0.65
C ILE A 218 17.28 -6.65 0.53
N MET A 219 17.62 -7.87 0.95
CA MET A 219 16.96 -8.54 2.08
C MET A 219 17.96 -8.84 3.18
N ASN A 220 17.73 -8.29 4.38
CA ASN A 220 18.57 -8.52 5.55
C ASN A 220 17.74 -9.16 6.69
N ASN A 221 18.14 -10.33 7.15
CA ASN A 221 17.51 -11.03 8.27
C ASN A 221 16.00 -11.25 8.08
N CYS A 222 15.54 -11.50 6.85
CA CYS A 222 14.14 -11.79 6.56
C CYS A 222 13.87 -13.30 6.66
N THR A 223 12.63 -13.65 7.02
CA THR A 223 12.17 -15.03 7.13
C THR A 223 10.86 -15.23 6.40
N GLY A 224 10.74 -16.31 5.61
CA GLY A 224 9.49 -16.66 4.93
C GLY A 224 9.24 -18.18 4.95
N TYR A 225 8.00 -18.61 5.18
CA TYR A 225 7.56 -20.01 5.06
C TYR A 225 6.05 -20.11 4.83
#